data_b9aac5a76526c41a2e3c6568aacfd2a4
#
_entry.id   b9aac5a76526c41a2e3c6568aacfd2a4
#
_cell.length_a   1.000
_cell.length_b   1.000
_cell.length_c   1.000
_cell.angle_alpha   90.00
_cell.angle_beta   90.00
_cell.angle_gamma   90.00
#
_symmetry.space_group_name_H-M   'P 1'
#
loop_
_entity.id
_entity.type
_entity.pdbx_description
1 polymer ?
#
loop_
_entity_poly.entity_id
_entity_poly.type
_entity_poly.pdbx_seq_one_letter_code
_entity_poly.pdbx_strand_id
1 'polypeptide(L)'
;YEKGYTELNLNLGCPSGTVVAKKRGAGFLSVPDELDEFFAQIYENELLADKKVKLSVKTRLGMEEPEEFDRLLDIYNRYPFEELILHPRVQKDYYKNKPRLEYFEKALEKSTNPVCYNGDLFTIADYRRFKERFPSADRVMIGRGFIGNPALIEQIAAEESRTATTHEDTARLRQFHDRIYHEYLKIMSGDKNTIHKM
;
A
#
# COMPACT_ATOMS: atom_id res chain seq x y z
N TYR A 1 20.07 -2.96 8.79
CA TYR A 1 21.18 -2.07 8.40
C TYR A 1 22.38 -2.87 7.93
N GLU A 2 22.90 -3.80 8.74
CA GLU A 2 24.07 -4.65 8.40
C GLU A 2 23.87 -5.46 7.09
N LYS A 3 22.64 -5.76 6.72
CA LYS A 3 22.27 -6.43 5.47
C LYS A 3 21.99 -5.49 4.29
N GLY A 4 22.28 -4.17 4.45
CA GLY A 4 22.10 -3.16 3.42
C GLY A 4 20.67 -2.58 3.33
N TYR A 5 19.74 -2.94 4.22
CA TYR A 5 18.43 -2.31 4.26
C TYR A 5 18.51 -0.95 4.94
N THR A 6 17.95 0.07 4.29
CA THR A 6 17.91 1.45 4.77
C THR A 6 16.49 1.95 5.07
N GLU A 7 15.50 1.12 4.77
CA GLU A 7 14.09 1.41 5.06
C GLU A 7 13.38 0.14 5.54
N LEU A 8 12.50 0.32 6.52
CA LEU A 8 11.56 -0.69 7.00
C LEU A 8 10.14 -0.20 6.75
N ASN A 9 9.28 -1.08 6.24
CA ASN A 9 7.86 -0.77 6.11
C ASN A 9 7.03 -1.62 7.07
N LEU A 10 6.34 -0.96 7.99
CA LEU A 10 5.47 -1.63 8.96
C LEU A 10 4.08 -1.84 8.37
N ASN A 11 3.62 -3.08 8.36
CA ASN A 11 2.29 -3.43 7.86
C ASN A 11 1.24 -3.41 8.98
N LEU A 12 0.46 -2.34 9.05
CA LEU A 12 -0.72 -2.17 9.92
C LEU A 12 -2.04 -2.27 9.14
N GLY A 13 -2.03 -2.83 7.93
CA GLY A 13 -3.21 -2.87 7.06
C GLY A 13 -3.69 -4.27 6.68
N CYS A 14 -3.00 -5.35 7.07
CA CYS A 14 -3.41 -6.72 6.72
C CYS A 14 -4.73 -7.08 7.42
N PRO A 15 -5.83 -7.33 6.67
CA PRO A 15 -7.15 -7.58 7.25
C PRO A 15 -7.41 -9.07 7.55
N SER A 16 -6.44 -9.95 7.34
CA SER A 16 -6.60 -11.40 7.53
C SER A 16 -6.98 -11.73 8.98
N GLY A 17 -8.04 -12.51 9.18
CA GLY A 17 -8.53 -12.86 10.50
C GLY A 17 -7.48 -13.52 11.40
N THR A 18 -6.60 -14.36 10.83
CA THR A 18 -5.50 -15.01 11.58
C THR A 18 -4.42 -14.02 12.05
N VAL A 19 -4.25 -12.90 11.33
CA VAL A 19 -3.31 -11.82 11.68
C VAL A 19 -3.95 -10.89 12.70
N VAL A 20 -5.20 -10.50 12.45
CA VAL A 20 -5.99 -9.60 13.30
C VAL A 20 -6.21 -10.20 14.69
N ALA A 21 -6.54 -11.49 14.80
CA ALA A 21 -6.73 -12.19 16.08
C ALA A 21 -5.47 -12.17 16.98
N LYS A 22 -4.30 -11.92 16.40
CA LYS A 22 -3.02 -11.79 17.13
C LYS A 22 -2.65 -10.33 17.40
N LYS A 23 -3.58 -9.39 17.27
CA LYS A 23 -3.33 -7.94 17.32
C LYS A 23 -2.17 -7.52 16.40
N ARG A 24 -2.10 -8.07 15.17
CA ARG A 24 -1.08 -7.74 14.16
C ARG A 24 -1.75 -7.23 12.89
N GLY A 25 -0.99 -6.60 12.00
CA GLY A 25 -1.54 -5.98 10.80
C GLY A 25 -2.63 -4.98 11.17
N ALA A 26 -3.82 -5.03 10.54
CA ALA A 26 -4.92 -4.17 10.90
C ALA A 26 -5.41 -4.37 12.36
N GLY A 27 -5.22 -5.57 12.94
CA GLY A 27 -5.59 -5.85 14.32
C GLY A 27 -4.86 -4.97 15.36
N PHE A 28 -3.71 -4.42 15.05
CA PHE A 28 -3.01 -3.50 15.94
C PHE A 28 -3.71 -2.14 16.05
N LEU A 29 -4.54 -1.78 15.05
CA LEU A 29 -5.32 -0.54 15.06
C LEU A 29 -6.44 -0.54 16.12
N SER A 30 -6.81 -1.72 16.66
CA SER A 30 -7.82 -1.84 17.72
C SER A 30 -7.31 -1.39 19.10
N VAL A 31 -6.01 -1.18 19.26
CA VAL A 31 -5.36 -0.82 20.53
C VAL A 31 -4.42 0.37 20.30
N PRO A 32 -4.98 1.57 20.02
CA PRO A 32 -4.19 2.73 19.62
C PRO A 32 -3.19 3.20 20.66
N ASP A 33 -3.45 3.00 21.95
CA ASP A 33 -2.49 3.37 23.01
C ASP A 33 -1.27 2.44 22.98
N GLU A 34 -1.47 1.12 22.82
CA GLU A 34 -0.38 0.16 22.65
C GLU A 34 0.43 0.45 21.36
N LEU A 35 -0.26 0.95 20.32
CA LEU A 35 0.38 1.34 19.06
C LEU A 35 1.27 2.58 19.24
N ASP A 36 0.81 3.56 19.98
CA ASP A 36 1.58 4.77 20.31
C ASP A 36 2.84 4.42 21.12
N GLU A 37 2.68 3.62 22.17
CA GLU A 37 3.80 3.11 22.98
C GLU A 37 4.81 2.33 22.15
N PHE A 38 4.33 1.50 21.21
CA PHE A 38 5.18 0.74 20.30
C PHE A 38 6.03 1.66 19.41
N PHE A 39 5.44 2.72 18.86
CA PHE A 39 6.21 3.69 18.09
C PHE A 39 7.22 4.46 18.94
N ALA A 40 6.85 4.86 20.14
CA ALA A 40 7.77 5.52 21.07
C ALA A 40 9.00 4.62 21.31
N GLN A 41 8.80 3.33 21.64
CA GLN A 41 9.88 2.38 21.85
C GLN A 41 10.76 2.15 20.63
N ILE A 42 10.16 2.09 19.41
CA ILE A 42 10.94 1.93 18.18
C ILE A 42 11.86 3.13 17.96
N TYR A 43 11.37 4.34 18.18
CA TYR A 43 12.16 5.56 17.98
C TYR A 43 13.21 5.83 19.07
N GLU A 44 13.23 5.06 20.15
CA GLU A 44 14.37 5.02 21.09
C GLU A 44 15.60 4.31 20.48
N ASN A 45 15.41 3.53 19.40
CA ASN A 45 16.51 2.84 18.73
C ASN A 45 17.38 3.84 17.94
N GLU A 46 18.69 3.81 18.20
CA GLU A 46 19.67 4.73 17.58
C GLU A 46 19.64 4.74 16.04
N LEU A 47 19.35 3.61 15.40
CA LEU A 47 19.31 3.55 13.93
C LEU A 47 18.15 4.38 13.35
N LEU A 48 17.03 4.47 14.06
CA LEU A 48 15.89 5.29 13.66
C LEU A 48 16.05 6.74 14.15
N ALA A 49 16.52 6.94 15.37
CA ALA A 49 16.79 8.26 15.94
C ALA A 49 17.81 9.03 15.07
N ASP A 50 18.89 8.37 14.64
CA ASP A 50 19.93 8.92 13.77
C ASP A 50 19.55 8.93 12.28
N LYS A 51 18.33 8.49 11.92
CA LYS A 51 17.86 8.37 10.54
C LYS A 51 18.75 7.49 9.62
N LYS A 52 19.52 6.58 10.19
CA LYS A 52 20.30 5.57 9.43
C LYS A 52 19.38 4.54 8.76
N VAL A 53 18.23 4.27 9.40
CA VAL A 53 17.14 3.48 8.85
C VAL A 53 15.88 4.33 8.91
N LYS A 54 15.09 4.33 7.83
CA LYS A 54 13.82 5.05 7.72
C LYS A 54 12.68 4.09 8.05
N LEU A 55 11.60 4.60 8.63
CA LEU A 55 10.39 3.83 8.89
C LEU A 55 9.23 4.38 8.08
N SER A 56 8.62 3.51 7.28
CA SER A 56 7.35 3.77 6.59
C SER A 56 6.24 2.93 7.21
N VAL A 57 5.01 3.41 7.15
CA VAL A 57 3.85 2.71 7.71
C VAL A 57 2.79 2.53 6.63
N LYS A 58 2.31 1.28 6.44
CA LYS A 58 1.13 1.01 5.63
C LYS A 58 -0.05 0.67 6.51
N THR A 59 -1.12 1.48 6.45
CA THR A 59 -2.27 1.40 7.36
C THR A 59 -3.61 1.38 6.63
N ARG A 60 -4.67 1.16 7.42
CA ARG A 60 -6.09 1.37 7.10
C ARG A 60 -6.67 2.46 8.00
N LEU A 61 -7.97 2.76 7.81
CA LEU A 61 -8.69 3.77 8.62
C LEU A 61 -8.96 3.33 10.06
N GLY A 62 -8.92 2.03 10.33
CA GLY A 62 -9.28 1.44 11.62
C GLY A 62 -9.82 0.03 11.43
N MET A 63 -10.53 -0.47 12.44
CA MET A 63 -11.13 -1.80 12.48
C MET A 63 -12.57 -1.80 11.97
N GLU A 64 -13.42 -1.00 12.58
CA GLU A 64 -14.86 -1.02 12.41
C GLU A 64 -15.38 0.23 11.73
N GLU A 65 -15.01 1.41 12.24
CA GLU A 65 -15.54 2.69 11.80
C GLU A 65 -14.43 3.60 11.25
N PRO A 66 -14.68 4.31 10.14
CA PRO A 66 -13.64 5.14 9.51
C PRO A 66 -13.20 6.34 10.38
N GLU A 67 -14.01 6.76 11.35
CA GLU A 67 -13.71 7.82 12.31
C GLU A 67 -12.57 7.45 13.27
N GLU A 68 -12.29 6.16 13.45
CA GLU A 68 -11.12 5.67 14.22
C GLU A 68 -9.81 6.24 13.66
N PHE A 69 -9.82 6.61 12.37
CA PHE A 69 -8.65 7.18 11.71
C PHE A 69 -8.20 8.51 12.31
N ASP A 70 -9.10 9.29 12.89
CA ASP A 70 -8.73 10.57 13.49
C ASP A 70 -7.71 10.40 14.61
N ARG A 71 -7.97 9.46 15.52
CA ARG A 71 -7.03 9.12 16.60
C ARG A 71 -5.74 8.48 16.06
N LEU A 72 -5.85 7.62 15.07
CA LEU A 72 -4.69 6.98 14.45
C LEU A 72 -3.78 8.02 13.75
N LEU A 73 -4.39 8.99 13.05
CA LEU A 73 -3.63 10.06 12.39
C LEU A 73 -2.91 10.95 13.40
N ASP A 74 -3.56 11.27 14.55
CA ASP A 74 -2.93 12.01 15.63
C ASP A 74 -1.71 11.28 16.20
N ILE A 75 -1.77 9.94 16.31
CA ILE A 75 -0.64 9.11 16.71
C ILE A 75 0.46 9.16 15.65
N TYR A 76 0.11 8.92 14.38
CA TYR A 76 1.09 8.92 13.29
C TYR A 76 1.81 10.26 13.17
N ASN A 77 1.15 11.37 13.45
CA ASN A 77 1.73 12.72 13.39
C ASN A 77 2.77 13.01 14.49
N ARG A 78 2.87 12.16 15.50
CA ARG A 78 3.89 12.30 16.57
C ARG A 78 5.26 11.76 16.15
N TYR A 79 5.32 10.97 15.07
CA TYR A 79 6.50 10.23 14.64
C TYR A 79 6.92 10.62 13.22
N PRO A 80 8.24 10.77 12.94
CA PRO A 80 8.72 11.20 11.61
C PRO A 80 8.84 10.00 10.68
N PHE A 81 7.73 9.53 10.11
CA PHE A 81 7.75 8.48 9.10
C PHE A 81 8.26 9.00 7.75
N GLU A 82 8.98 8.16 7.02
CA GLU A 82 9.35 8.44 5.62
C GLU A 82 8.12 8.51 4.72
N GLU A 83 7.11 7.69 5.02
CA GLU A 83 5.86 7.64 4.28
C GLU A 83 4.73 6.99 5.10
N LEU A 84 3.54 7.58 5.01
CA LEU A 84 2.29 7.00 5.49
C LEU A 84 1.47 6.51 4.28
N ILE A 85 1.44 5.20 4.05
CA ILE A 85 0.67 4.59 2.96
C ILE A 85 -0.72 4.27 3.48
N LEU A 86 -1.72 5.04 3.03
CA LEU A 86 -3.09 4.91 3.49
C LEU A 86 -3.96 4.14 2.49
N HIS A 87 -4.52 3.02 2.96
CA HIS A 87 -5.63 2.34 2.31
C HIS A 87 -6.94 2.80 2.97
N PRO A 88 -7.73 3.72 2.35
CA PRO A 88 -8.86 4.35 3.02
C PRO A 88 -10.11 3.43 3.07
N ARG A 89 -9.96 2.32 3.71
CA ARG A 89 -10.94 1.33 4.12
C ARG A 89 -10.69 0.92 5.57
N VAL A 90 -11.73 0.51 6.31
CA VAL A 90 -11.57 -0.16 7.61
C VAL A 90 -11.26 -1.65 7.41
N GLN A 91 -10.85 -2.32 8.48
CA GLN A 91 -10.49 -3.75 8.41
C GLN A 91 -11.66 -4.61 7.92
N LYS A 92 -12.88 -4.40 8.47
CA LYS A 92 -14.08 -5.18 8.14
C LYS A 92 -14.53 -5.08 6.67
N ASP A 93 -14.10 -4.03 5.96
CA ASP A 93 -14.40 -3.88 4.54
C ASP A 93 -13.66 -4.93 3.69
N TYR A 94 -12.51 -5.42 4.14
CA TYR A 94 -11.57 -6.18 3.31
C TYR A 94 -11.29 -5.46 1.98
N TYR A 95 -12.03 -5.81 0.91
CA TYR A 95 -11.97 -5.19 -0.42
C TYR A 95 -13.37 -4.94 -1.02
N LYS A 96 -14.44 -5.11 -0.23
CA LYS A 96 -15.83 -5.07 -0.74
C LYS A 96 -16.34 -3.66 -0.96
N ASN A 97 -16.12 -2.77 0.00
CA ASN A 97 -16.58 -1.38 -0.08
C ASN A 97 -15.62 -0.52 -0.91
N LYS A 98 -16.09 0.62 -1.43
CA LYS A 98 -15.20 1.59 -2.11
C LYS A 98 -14.26 2.25 -1.10
N PRO A 99 -13.03 2.63 -1.51
CA PRO A 99 -12.16 3.47 -0.70
C PRO A 99 -12.86 4.80 -0.36
N ARG A 100 -12.76 5.22 0.90
CA ARG A 100 -13.34 6.48 1.40
C ARG A 100 -12.36 7.62 1.16
N LEU A 101 -12.47 8.23 -0.02
CA LEU A 101 -11.49 9.21 -0.49
C LEU A 101 -11.46 10.49 0.36
N GLU A 102 -12.52 10.80 1.08
CA GLU A 102 -12.60 11.90 2.05
C GLU A 102 -11.60 11.76 3.22
N TYR A 103 -11.29 10.53 3.61
CA TYR A 103 -10.25 10.28 4.62
C TYR A 103 -8.83 10.37 4.06
N PHE A 104 -8.66 10.08 2.77
CA PHE A 104 -7.39 10.36 2.10
C PHE A 104 -7.16 11.86 1.97
N GLU A 105 -8.19 12.62 1.62
CA GLU A 105 -8.16 14.10 1.59
C GLU A 105 -7.77 14.65 2.96
N LYS A 106 -8.44 14.19 4.03
CA LYS A 106 -8.08 14.54 5.41
C LYS A 106 -6.62 14.22 5.74
N ALA A 107 -6.10 13.07 5.28
CA ALA A 107 -4.71 12.72 5.49
C ALA A 107 -3.74 13.65 4.76
N LEU A 108 -4.05 14.04 3.50
CA LEU A 108 -3.25 15.01 2.75
C LEU A 108 -3.20 16.39 3.45
N GLU A 109 -4.30 16.80 4.08
CA GLU A 109 -4.39 18.10 4.76
C GLU A 109 -3.73 18.13 6.14
N LYS A 110 -3.84 17.02 6.89
CA LYS A 110 -3.51 17.00 8.33
C LYS A 110 -2.26 16.20 8.68
N SER A 111 -1.77 15.34 7.78
CA SER A 111 -0.57 14.55 8.07
C SER A 111 0.68 15.42 8.07
N THR A 112 1.53 15.24 9.09
CA THR A 112 2.88 15.79 9.13
C THR A 112 3.88 14.97 8.31
N ASN A 113 3.48 13.76 7.90
CA ASN A 113 4.28 12.83 7.11
C ASN A 113 3.85 12.84 5.65
N PRO A 114 4.73 12.52 4.69
CA PRO A 114 4.35 12.29 3.30
C PRO A 114 3.29 11.19 3.19
N VAL A 115 2.21 11.45 2.44
CA VAL A 115 1.10 10.49 2.32
C VAL A 115 1.09 9.84 0.94
N CYS A 116 0.98 8.51 0.92
CA CYS A 116 0.84 7.70 -0.28
C CYS A 116 -0.56 7.08 -0.33
N TYR A 117 -1.25 7.25 -1.44
CA TYR A 117 -2.55 6.61 -1.65
C TYR A 117 -2.39 5.14 -2.02
N ASN A 118 -3.15 4.27 -1.37
CA ASN A 118 -3.30 2.87 -1.76
C ASN A 118 -4.78 2.52 -1.85
N GLY A 119 -5.30 2.38 -3.06
CA GLY A 119 -6.71 2.08 -3.29
C GLY A 119 -6.94 1.40 -4.64
N ASP A 120 -8.18 1.42 -5.13
CA ASP A 120 -8.64 0.74 -6.33
C ASP A 120 -8.21 1.49 -7.60
N LEU A 121 -6.92 1.44 -7.90
CA LEU A 121 -6.35 1.90 -9.18
C LEU A 121 -6.06 0.66 -10.03
N PHE A 122 -6.95 0.34 -10.95
CA PHE A 122 -6.86 -0.83 -11.82
C PHE A 122 -6.51 -0.46 -13.25
N THR A 123 -6.83 0.76 -13.68
CA THR A 123 -6.65 1.26 -15.04
C THR A 123 -6.05 2.65 -15.04
N ILE A 124 -5.53 3.08 -16.19
CA ILE A 124 -5.06 4.45 -16.39
C ILE A 124 -6.21 5.47 -16.21
N ALA A 125 -7.46 5.10 -16.54
CA ALA A 125 -8.63 5.94 -16.32
C ALA A 125 -8.92 6.14 -14.82
N ASP A 126 -8.69 5.11 -13.98
CA ASP A 126 -8.81 5.25 -12.51
C ASP A 126 -7.75 6.21 -11.98
N TYR A 127 -6.51 6.09 -12.49
CA TYR A 127 -5.42 6.98 -12.12
C TYR A 127 -5.71 8.44 -12.52
N ARG A 128 -6.21 8.70 -13.73
CA ARG A 128 -6.58 10.04 -14.18
C ARG A 128 -7.64 10.66 -13.26
N ARG A 129 -8.73 9.93 -12.99
CA ARG A 129 -9.79 10.40 -12.06
C ARG A 129 -9.25 10.69 -10.66
N PHE A 130 -8.33 9.85 -10.19
CA PHE A 130 -7.68 10.07 -8.90
C PHE A 130 -6.84 11.36 -8.92
N LYS A 131 -6.02 11.59 -9.94
CA LYS A 131 -5.18 12.79 -10.08
C LYS A 131 -5.99 14.06 -10.32
N GLU A 132 -7.12 13.99 -11.04
CA GLU A 132 -8.06 15.10 -11.19
C GLU A 132 -8.62 15.56 -9.83
N ARG A 133 -8.92 14.60 -8.95
CA ARG A 133 -9.42 14.91 -7.61
C ARG A 133 -8.31 15.36 -6.64
N PHE A 134 -7.15 14.76 -6.75
CA PHE A 134 -6.01 14.96 -5.84
C PHE A 134 -4.74 15.35 -6.61
N PRO A 135 -4.69 16.55 -7.22
CA PRO A 135 -3.54 16.96 -8.01
C PRO A 135 -2.23 17.06 -7.20
N SER A 136 -2.33 17.32 -5.90
CA SER A 136 -1.20 17.39 -4.96
C SER A 136 -0.70 16.02 -4.48
N ALA A 137 -1.44 14.93 -4.71
CA ALA A 137 -0.99 13.59 -4.35
C ALA A 137 0.09 13.14 -5.32
N ASP A 138 1.32 13.05 -4.87
CA ASP A 138 2.50 12.70 -5.68
C ASP A 138 2.90 11.22 -5.58
N ARG A 139 2.28 10.46 -4.66
CA ARG A 139 2.59 9.05 -4.40
C ARG A 139 1.35 8.18 -4.43
N VAL A 140 1.45 7.07 -5.17
CA VAL A 140 0.43 6.02 -5.20
C VAL A 140 1.07 4.65 -5.10
N MET A 141 0.46 3.76 -4.31
CA MET A 141 0.83 2.35 -4.24
C MET A 141 -0.22 1.52 -4.97
N ILE A 142 0.18 0.80 -6.00
CA ILE A 142 -0.70 -0.04 -6.81
C ILE A 142 -0.40 -1.51 -6.51
N GLY A 143 -1.40 -2.26 -6.07
CA GLY A 143 -1.30 -3.70 -5.83
C GLY A 143 -2.01 -4.49 -6.93
N ARG A 144 -3.30 -4.76 -6.75
CA ARG A 144 -4.11 -5.60 -7.65
C ARG A 144 -4.14 -5.11 -9.09
N GLY A 145 -4.15 -3.79 -9.30
CA GLY A 145 -4.09 -3.20 -10.64
C GLY A 145 -2.81 -3.58 -11.39
N PHE A 146 -1.66 -3.60 -10.69
CA PHE A 146 -0.38 -4.01 -11.28
C PHE A 146 -0.34 -5.52 -11.59
N ILE A 147 -0.94 -6.36 -10.73
CA ILE A 147 -1.04 -7.80 -10.99
C ILE A 147 -1.92 -8.06 -12.22
N GLY A 148 -3.05 -7.34 -12.34
CA GLY A 148 -3.95 -7.46 -13.49
C GLY A 148 -3.42 -6.86 -14.80
N ASN A 149 -2.62 -5.80 -14.69
CA ASN A 149 -1.97 -5.13 -15.82
C ASN A 149 -0.55 -4.69 -15.43
N PRO A 150 0.48 -5.51 -15.66
CA PRO A 150 1.87 -5.15 -15.38
C PRO A 150 2.37 -3.91 -16.13
N ALA A 151 1.75 -3.54 -17.27
CA ALA A 151 2.07 -2.33 -18.02
C ALA A 151 1.47 -1.04 -17.40
N LEU A 152 0.60 -1.15 -16.39
CA LEU A 152 -0.08 0.01 -15.81
C LEU A 152 0.90 1.06 -15.28
N ILE A 153 2.01 0.66 -14.69
CA ILE A 153 3.03 1.59 -14.17
C ILE A 153 3.69 2.36 -15.32
N GLU A 154 4.00 1.68 -16.44
CA GLU A 154 4.57 2.32 -17.64
C GLU A 154 3.56 3.31 -18.25
N GLN A 155 2.27 2.94 -18.29
CA GLN A 155 1.19 3.81 -18.75
C GLN A 155 1.05 5.07 -17.88
N ILE A 156 1.13 4.93 -16.57
CA ILE A 156 1.10 6.06 -15.63
C ILE A 156 2.33 6.96 -15.82
N ALA A 157 3.52 6.38 -15.92
CA ALA A 157 4.75 7.15 -16.15
C ALA A 157 4.73 7.90 -17.48
N ALA A 158 4.19 7.30 -18.54
CA ALA A 158 4.00 7.96 -19.82
C ALA A 158 2.99 9.11 -19.75
N GLU A 159 1.90 8.95 -19.00
CA GLU A 159 0.90 10.01 -18.75
C GLU A 159 1.54 11.21 -18.03
N GLU A 160 2.24 10.96 -16.94
CA GLU A 160 2.94 12.00 -16.17
C GLU A 160 4.02 12.73 -16.99
N SER A 161 4.73 12.01 -17.84
CA SER A 161 5.77 12.55 -18.72
C SER A 161 5.22 13.20 -19.98
N ARG A 162 3.90 13.12 -20.24
CA ARG A 162 3.25 13.54 -21.48
C ARG A 162 3.89 12.91 -22.73
N THR A 163 4.40 11.70 -22.60
CA THR A 163 4.94 10.90 -23.71
C THR A 163 3.86 10.02 -24.30
N ALA A 164 4.06 9.56 -25.55
CA ALA A 164 3.10 8.66 -26.17
C ALA A 164 2.96 7.37 -25.35
N THR A 165 1.72 7.02 -24.99
CA THR A 165 1.41 5.76 -24.31
C THR A 165 1.75 4.60 -25.26
N THR A 166 2.50 3.64 -24.75
CA THR A 166 2.58 2.33 -25.40
C THR A 166 1.19 1.70 -25.31
N HIS A 167 0.58 1.42 -26.47
CA HIS A 167 -0.66 0.64 -26.54
C HIS A 167 -0.50 -0.65 -25.72
N GLU A 168 -1.62 -1.17 -25.20
CA GLU A 168 -1.63 -2.50 -24.60
C GLU A 168 -0.97 -3.50 -25.57
N ASP A 169 0.27 -3.83 -25.29
CA ASP A 169 0.98 -4.82 -26.10
C ASP A 169 0.57 -6.21 -25.61
N THR A 170 -0.56 -6.68 -26.15
CA THR A 170 -1.11 -8.00 -25.86
C THR A 170 -0.07 -9.11 -26.09
N ALA A 171 0.83 -8.93 -27.05
CA ALA A 171 1.90 -9.88 -27.34
C ALA A 171 2.92 -9.89 -26.19
N ARG A 172 3.32 -8.73 -25.68
CA ARG A 172 4.24 -8.60 -24.54
C ARG A 172 3.63 -9.17 -23.24
N LEU A 173 2.34 -8.90 -23.00
CA LEU A 173 1.62 -9.46 -21.87
C LEU A 173 1.54 -10.99 -21.95
N ARG A 174 1.27 -11.54 -23.15
CA ARG A 174 1.28 -12.98 -23.39
C ARG A 174 2.65 -13.60 -23.15
N GLN A 175 3.71 -12.99 -23.66
CA GLN A 175 5.09 -13.46 -23.44
C GLN A 175 5.43 -13.47 -21.94
N PHE A 176 5.02 -12.43 -21.19
CA PHE A 176 5.21 -12.36 -19.74
C PHE A 176 4.45 -13.48 -19.03
N HIS A 177 3.17 -13.68 -19.36
CA HIS A 177 2.34 -14.77 -18.83
C HIS A 177 2.97 -16.13 -19.12
N ASP A 178 3.34 -16.41 -20.37
CA ASP A 178 3.90 -17.69 -20.78
C ASP A 178 5.25 -17.97 -20.09
N ARG A 179 6.06 -16.92 -19.87
CA ARG A 179 7.32 -17.03 -19.11
C ARG A 179 7.05 -17.44 -17.67
N ILE A 180 6.12 -16.78 -16.97
CA ILE A 180 5.75 -17.13 -15.59
C ILE A 180 5.22 -18.56 -15.54
N TYR A 181 4.34 -18.94 -16.46
CA TYR A 181 3.80 -20.29 -16.56
C TYR A 181 4.91 -21.34 -16.66
N HIS A 182 5.88 -21.17 -17.56
CA HIS A 182 6.98 -22.09 -17.72
C HIS A 182 7.91 -22.15 -16.51
N GLU A 183 8.13 -21.04 -15.80
CA GLU A 183 8.90 -21.05 -14.56
C GLU A 183 8.17 -21.82 -13.45
N TYR A 184 6.86 -21.66 -13.31
CA TYR A 184 6.10 -22.42 -12.33
C TYR A 184 6.00 -23.92 -12.69
N LEU A 185 5.95 -24.30 -13.96
CA LEU A 185 5.98 -25.71 -14.38
C LEU A 185 7.22 -26.46 -13.90
N LYS A 186 8.35 -25.75 -13.70
CA LYS A 186 9.60 -26.37 -13.21
C LYS A 186 9.51 -26.81 -11.74
N ILE A 187 8.63 -26.20 -10.97
CA ILE A 187 8.55 -26.39 -9.50
C ILE A 187 7.18 -26.94 -9.05
N MET A 188 6.17 -26.90 -9.90
CA MET A 188 4.82 -27.35 -9.59
C MET A 188 4.53 -28.71 -10.25
N SER A 189 3.72 -29.54 -9.60
CA SER A 189 3.30 -30.82 -10.16
C SER A 189 2.10 -30.66 -11.08
N GLY A 190 2.35 -30.49 -12.39
CA GLY A 190 1.33 -30.47 -13.44
C GLY A 190 0.63 -29.11 -13.67
N ASP A 191 0.00 -29.00 -14.83
CA ASP A 191 -0.60 -27.77 -15.35
C ASP A 191 -1.68 -27.18 -14.44
N LYS A 192 -2.53 -28.02 -13.87
CA LYS A 192 -3.62 -27.59 -12.98
C LYS A 192 -3.08 -26.82 -11.78
N ASN A 193 -2.03 -27.32 -11.14
CA ASN A 193 -1.43 -26.68 -9.96
C ASN A 193 -0.70 -25.41 -10.37
N THR A 194 -0.06 -25.41 -11.52
CA THR A 194 0.60 -24.23 -12.10
C THR A 194 -0.39 -23.11 -12.36
N ILE A 195 -1.48 -23.37 -13.06
CA ILE A 195 -2.53 -22.38 -13.38
C ILE A 195 -3.19 -21.84 -12.09
N HIS A 196 -3.40 -22.72 -11.11
CA HIS A 196 -4.00 -22.30 -9.84
C HIS A 196 -3.08 -21.37 -9.01
N LYS A 197 -1.77 -21.44 -9.24
CA LYS A 197 -0.76 -20.62 -8.54
C LYS A 197 -0.55 -19.26 -9.21
N MET A 198 -0.76 -19.18 -10.51
CA MET A 198 -0.68 -17.93 -11.29
C MET A 198 -1.86 -17.00 -11.02
#